data_c1748f7a689b4390647e0c6cdb72566b
#
_entry.id   c1748f7a689b4390647e0c6cdb72566b
#
_cell.length_a   1.000
_cell.length_b   1.000
_cell.length_c   1.000
_cell.angle_alpha   90.00
_cell.angle_beta   90.00
_cell.angle_gamma   90.00
#
_symmetry.space_group_name_H-M   'P 1'
#
loop_
_entity.id
_entity.type
_entity.pdbx_description
1 polymer ?
#
loop_
_entity_poly.entity_id
_entity_poly.type
_entity_poly.pdbx_seq_one_letter_code
_entity_poly.pdbx_strand_id
1 'polypeptide(L)'
;MHSLTATGDTRRSSWLRVREFAVPPSMIESATARRQVGDWAGACAAARVDVDLNLRSVAATHGRQCAAQLRADLRHLAPDLLRWHLPRIAPDGLLRPGLTIPLASYHPAGPDAGGVHLVARTAPAWAAAGQRISLALWAGPGSRGGPGPHPHPHPHPRPDRRFRLDLHRHLWDARSAGDLRPRSGADSWPAGGPPPADQDPAGVVPAGLDCAVHRWAAEAEILLRAEGRAEGRAGGWADGWAGGAMAVRLGPRSRVVLRLTPVPAAEAGS
;
A
#
# COMPACT_ATOMS: atom_id res chain seq x y z
N MET A 1 36.03 2.49 -4.91
CA MET A 1 35.15 3.55 -5.43
C MET A 1 34.18 3.04 -6.53
N HIS A 2 33.67 1.81 -6.44
CA HIS A 2 32.84 1.16 -7.50
C HIS A 2 31.48 0.66 -7.03
N SER A 3 31.03 1.02 -5.81
CA SER A 3 29.82 0.41 -5.23
C SER A 3 28.55 1.24 -5.43
N LEU A 4 28.61 2.50 -5.80
CA LEU A 4 27.44 3.40 -5.85
C LEU A 4 26.71 3.35 -7.20
N THR A 5 27.41 3.13 -8.29
CA THR A 5 26.82 2.98 -9.63
C THR A 5 25.99 1.70 -9.75
N ALA A 6 26.43 0.62 -9.13
CA ALA A 6 25.74 -0.67 -9.17
C ALA A 6 24.34 -0.65 -8.53
N THR A 7 24.14 0.15 -7.47
CA THR A 7 22.85 0.22 -6.76
C THR A 7 21.78 0.98 -7.57
N GLY A 8 22.17 2.05 -8.25
CA GLY A 8 21.29 2.82 -9.13
C GLY A 8 20.82 2.01 -10.34
N ASP A 9 21.76 1.30 -10.99
CA ASP A 9 21.47 0.44 -12.14
C ASP A 9 20.56 -0.74 -11.76
N THR A 10 20.75 -1.34 -10.59
CA THR A 10 19.93 -2.44 -10.10
C THR A 10 18.49 -2.02 -9.87
N ARG A 11 18.25 -0.82 -9.32
CA ARG A 11 16.89 -0.29 -9.15
C ARG A 11 16.21 -0.03 -10.48
N ARG A 12 16.88 0.68 -11.38
CA ARG A 12 16.33 0.99 -12.69
C ARG A 12 16.02 -0.28 -13.48
N SER A 13 16.89 -1.26 -13.47
CA SER A 13 16.66 -2.56 -14.13
C SER A 13 15.50 -3.34 -13.50
N SER A 14 15.36 -3.30 -12.17
CA SER A 14 14.21 -3.92 -11.49
C SER A 14 12.88 -3.31 -11.91
N TRP A 15 12.78 -1.98 -11.98
CA TRP A 15 11.54 -1.30 -12.42
C TRP A 15 11.24 -1.51 -13.91
N LEU A 16 12.25 -1.58 -14.76
CA LEU A 16 12.07 -1.95 -16.17
C LEU A 16 11.47 -3.36 -16.30
N ARG A 17 11.98 -4.33 -15.54
CA ARG A 17 11.42 -5.68 -15.50
C ARG A 17 9.98 -5.71 -14.98
N VAL A 18 9.66 -4.93 -13.93
CA VAL A 18 8.28 -4.82 -13.43
C VAL A 18 7.36 -4.32 -14.55
N ARG A 19 7.78 -3.29 -15.28
CA ARG A 19 6.99 -2.72 -16.39
C ARG A 19 6.82 -3.71 -17.54
N GLU A 20 7.85 -4.46 -17.86
CA GLU A 20 7.84 -5.37 -19.01
C GLU A 20 7.06 -6.66 -18.73
N PHE A 21 7.29 -7.29 -17.59
CA PHE A 21 6.81 -8.65 -17.31
C PHE A 21 5.72 -8.74 -16.25
N ALA A 22 5.79 -7.91 -15.23
CA ALA A 22 4.89 -8.01 -14.08
C ALA A 22 3.62 -7.19 -14.25
N VAL A 23 3.72 -6.00 -14.86
CA VAL A 23 2.59 -5.10 -15.14
C VAL A 23 2.75 -4.52 -16.54
N PRO A 24 2.63 -5.35 -17.59
CA PRO A 24 2.76 -4.89 -18.97
C PRO A 24 1.60 -3.97 -19.37
N PRO A 25 1.77 -3.10 -20.38
CA PRO A 25 0.73 -2.19 -20.87
C PRO A 25 -0.60 -2.88 -21.17
N SER A 26 -0.58 -4.05 -21.79
CA SER A 26 -1.78 -4.84 -22.11
C SER A 26 -2.58 -5.25 -20.86
N MET A 27 -1.91 -5.50 -19.73
CA MET A 27 -2.58 -5.78 -18.45
C MET A 27 -3.30 -4.53 -17.94
N ILE A 28 -2.65 -3.36 -18.00
CA ILE A 28 -3.21 -2.08 -17.58
C ILE A 28 -4.45 -1.75 -18.41
N GLU A 29 -4.33 -1.86 -19.73
CA GLU A 29 -5.44 -1.60 -20.67
C GLU A 29 -6.63 -2.53 -20.39
N SER A 30 -6.37 -3.83 -20.27
CA SER A 30 -7.42 -4.83 -20.03
C SER A 30 -8.10 -4.64 -18.66
N ALA A 31 -7.32 -4.41 -17.60
CA ALA A 31 -7.86 -4.19 -16.26
C ALA A 31 -8.67 -2.88 -16.20
N THR A 32 -8.17 -1.82 -16.84
CA THR A 32 -8.85 -0.54 -16.90
C THR A 32 -10.16 -0.62 -17.66
N ALA A 33 -10.18 -1.23 -18.86
CA ALA A 33 -11.39 -1.39 -19.65
C ALA A 33 -12.50 -2.14 -18.90
N ARG A 34 -12.13 -3.24 -18.22
CA ARG A 34 -13.09 -4.01 -17.42
C ARG A 34 -13.61 -3.22 -16.23
N ARG A 35 -12.75 -2.51 -15.52
CA ARG A 35 -13.13 -1.66 -14.39
C ARG A 35 -14.09 -0.54 -14.83
N GLN A 36 -13.86 0.07 -15.98
CA GLN A 36 -14.72 1.15 -16.52
C GLN A 36 -16.18 0.69 -16.77
N VAL A 37 -16.37 -0.57 -17.13
CA VAL A 37 -17.71 -1.14 -17.30
C VAL A 37 -18.26 -1.82 -16.03
N GLY A 38 -17.57 -1.65 -14.89
CA GLY A 38 -18.00 -2.21 -13.59
C GLY A 38 -17.66 -3.68 -13.38
N ASP A 39 -16.94 -4.32 -14.30
CA ASP A 39 -16.46 -5.71 -14.19
C ASP A 39 -15.18 -5.74 -13.34
N TRP A 40 -15.32 -5.50 -12.04
CA TRP A 40 -14.19 -5.51 -11.10
C TRP A 40 -13.55 -6.90 -10.98
N ALA A 41 -14.33 -7.98 -11.09
CA ALA A 41 -13.82 -9.35 -11.01
C ALA A 41 -12.97 -9.69 -12.24
N GLY A 42 -13.42 -9.32 -13.43
CA GLY A 42 -12.64 -9.44 -14.65
C GLY A 42 -11.39 -8.55 -14.66
N ALA A 43 -11.45 -7.36 -14.06
CA ALA A 43 -10.28 -6.51 -13.87
C ALA A 43 -9.23 -7.19 -12.98
N CYS A 44 -9.65 -7.81 -11.87
CA CYS A 44 -8.77 -8.61 -11.01
C CYS A 44 -8.14 -9.78 -11.78
N ALA A 45 -8.95 -10.52 -12.54
CA ALA A 45 -8.47 -11.64 -13.34
C ALA A 45 -7.41 -11.20 -14.37
N ALA A 46 -7.67 -10.09 -15.09
CA ALA A 46 -6.73 -9.51 -16.05
C ALA A 46 -5.38 -9.14 -15.42
N ALA A 47 -5.38 -8.67 -14.16
CA ALA A 47 -4.16 -8.35 -13.39
C ALA A 47 -3.58 -9.54 -12.61
N ARG A 48 -4.06 -10.77 -12.82
CA ARG A 48 -3.64 -11.98 -12.08
C ARG A 48 -3.83 -11.82 -10.57
N VAL A 49 -4.96 -11.24 -10.18
CA VAL A 49 -5.39 -11.09 -8.79
C VAL A 49 -6.59 -12.02 -8.58
N ASP A 50 -6.43 -13.00 -7.73
CA ASP A 50 -7.49 -13.93 -7.33
C ASP A 50 -8.35 -13.27 -6.24
N VAL A 51 -9.64 -13.53 -6.28
CA VAL A 51 -10.59 -13.02 -5.28
C VAL A 51 -11.05 -14.19 -4.40
N ASP A 52 -10.45 -14.31 -3.23
CA ASP A 52 -10.73 -15.36 -2.24
C ASP A 52 -11.68 -14.82 -1.15
N LEU A 53 -12.82 -14.32 -1.57
CA LEU A 53 -13.87 -13.84 -0.67
C LEU A 53 -15.25 -13.95 -1.33
N ASN A 54 -16.29 -14.12 -0.47
CA ASN A 54 -17.68 -14.18 -0.91
C ASN A 54 -18.50 -13.10 -0.21
N LEU A 55 -19.00 -12.13 -0.96
CA LEU A 55 -19.75 -10.99 -0.42
C LEU A 55 -21.03 -11.37 0.33
N ARG A 56 -21.69 -12.48 -0.04
CA ARG A 56 -22.87 -12.98 0.69
C ARG A 56 -22.48 -13.52 2.06
N SER A 57 -21.39 -14.30 2.12
CA SER A 57 -20.83 -14.79 3.38
C SER A 57 -20.38 -13.63 4.28
N VAL A 58 -19.72 -12.61 3.72
CA VAL A 58 -19.35 -11.40 4.46
C VAL A 58 -20.54 -10.70 5.04
N ALA A 59 -21.63 -10.55 4.27
CA ALA A 59 -22.88 -9.94 4.75
C ALA A 59 -23.52 -10.73 5.88
N ALA A 60 -23.45 -12.06 5.83
CA ALA A 60 -23.99 -12.93 6.87
C ALA A 60 -23.14 -12.89 8.15
N THR A 61 -21.81 -12.84 8.04
CA THR A 61 -20.88 -12.92 9.18
C THR A 61 -20.58 -11.57 9.81
N HIS A 62 -20.40 -10.52 8.97
CA HIS A 62 -19.90 -9.20 9.39
C HIS A 62 -20.94 -8.08 9.17
N GLY A 63 -22.14 -8.43 8.70
CA GLY A 63 -23.24 -7.50 8.47
C GLY A 63 -23.24 -6.86 7.07
N ARG A 64 -24.44 -6.38 6.68
CA ARG A 64 -24.68 -5.81 5.34
C ARG A 64 -23.88 -4.55 5.07
N GLN A 65 -23.65 -3.73 6.08
CA GLN A 65 -22.87 -2.49 5.94
C GLN A 65 -21.42 -2.78 5.60
N CYS A 66 -20.77 -3.72 6.29
CA CYS A 66 -19.41 -4.17 6.00
C CYS A 66 -19.31 -4.71 4.57
N ALA A 67 -20.25 -5.56 4.16
CA ALA A 67 -20.29 -6.10 2.80
C ALA A 67 -20.50 -5.01 1.73
N ALA A 68 -21.28 -3.97 2.03
CA ALA A 68 -21.49 -2.84 1.11
C ALA A 68 -20.22 -1.99 0.94
N GLN A 69 -19.52 -1.70 2.04
CA GLN A 69 -18.24 -0.98 2.01
C GLN A 69 -17.18 -1.77 1.24
N LEU A 70 -17.05 -3.06 1.54
CA LEU A 70 -16.14 -3.95 0.81
C LEU A 70 -16.46 -3.99 -0.69
N ARG A 71 -17.74 -4.11 -1.07
CA ARG A 71 -18.16 -4.07 -2.48
C ARG A 71 -17.79 -2.76 -3.15
N ALA A 72 -17.95 -1.63 -2.44
CA ALA A 72 -17.56 -0.32 -2.96
C ALA A 72 -16.06 -0.25 -3.20
N ASP A 73 -15.24 -0.75 -2.28
CA ASP A 73 -13.78 -0.77 -2.46
C ASP A 73 -13.35 -1.69 -3.61
N LEU A 74 -13.97 -2.88 -3.74
CA LEU A 74 -13.69 -3.77 -4.87
C LEU A 74 -14.04 -3.17 -6.23
N ARG A 75 -15.12 -2.40 -6.34
CA ARG A 75 -15.50 -1.70 -7.58
C ARG A 75 -14.49 -0.63 -8.00
N HIS A 76 -13.80 -0.04 -7.06
CA HIS A 76 -12.82 1.01 -7.29
C HIS A 76 -11.36 0.52 -7.22
N LEU A 77 -11.17 -0.76 -6.92
CA LEU A 77 -9.85 -1.37 -6.94
C LEU A 77 -9.24 -1.27 -8.35
N ALA A 78 -8.03 -0.73 -8.45
CA ALA A 78 -7.18 -0.78 -9.62
C ALA A 78 -6.14 -1.89 -9.42
N PRO A 79 -6.42 -3.13 -9.85
CA PRO A 79 -5.59 -4.28 -9.50
C PRO A 79 -4.22 -4.28 -10.17
N ASP A 80 -4.07 -3.64 -11.30
CA ASP A 80 -2.81 -3.37 -11.99
C ASP A 80 -1.95 -2.37 -11.20
N LEU A 81 -2.56 -1.29 -10.68
CA LEU A 81 -1.90 -0.31 -9.81
C LEU A 81 -1.48 -0.94 -8.48
N LEU A 82 -2.37 -1.72 -7.84
CA LEU A 82 -2.03 -2.51 -6.67
C LEU A 82 -0.81 -3.40 -6.94
N ARG A 83 -0.84 -4.14 -8.05
CA ARG A 83 0.23 -5.05 -8.43
C ARG A 83 1.55 -4.32 -8.68
N TRP A 84 1.51 -3.10 -9.22
CA TRP A 84 2.68 -2.25 -9.40
C TRP A 84 3.34 -1.91 -8.06
N HIS A 85 2.56 -1.54 -7.05
CA HIS A 85 3.05 -1.02 -5.77
C HIS A 85 3.29 -2.07 -4.69
N LEU A 86 3.00 -3.34 -4.94
CA LEU A 86 3.31 -4.40 -3.98
C LEU A 86 4.83 -4.55 -3.78
N PRO A 87 5.26 -4.93 -2.56
CA PRO A 87 6.68 -5.13 -2.24
C PRO A 87 7.34 -6.17 -3.14
N ARG A 88 8.53 -5.85 -3.63
CA ARG A 88 9.29 -6.68 -4.56
C ARG A 88 10.69 -6.96 -4.08
N ILE A 89 11.34 -7.94 -4.71
CA ILE A 89 12.71 -8.35 -4.47
C ILE A 89 13.55 -7.87 -5.64
N ALA A 90 14.66 -7.16 -5.35
CA ALA A 90 15.67 -6.81 -6.34
C ALA A 90 16.65 -8.00 -6.53
N PRO A 91 17.25 -8.16 -7.71
CA PRO A 91 17.09 -7.34 -8.93
C PRO A 91 15.92 -7.77 -9.83
N ASP A 92 15.26 -8.90 -9.53
CA ASP A 92 14.34 -9.55 -10.47
C ASP A 92 12.97 -8.90 -10.54
N GLY A 93 12.61 -8.02 -9.61
CA GLY A 93 11.31 -7.38 -9.54
C GLY A 93 10.16 -8.34 -9.18
N LEU A 94 10.47 -9.54 -8.70
CA LEU A 94 9.48 -10.51 -8.24
C LEU A 94 8.75 -10.03 -6.99
N LEU A 95 7.48 -10.40 -6.85
CA LEU A 95 6.73 -10.12 -5.64
C LEU A 95 7.41 -10.79 -4.42
N ARG A 96 7.53 -10.05 -3.34
CA ARG A 96 8.01 -10.62 -2.08
C ARG A 96 7.01 -11.65 -1.58
N PRO A 97 7.44 -12.91 -1.33
CA PRO A 97 6.51 -13.98 -0.98
C PRO A 97 6.01 -13.89 0.46
N GLY A 98 4.87 -14.52 0.73
CA GLY A 98 4.34 -14.78 2.06
C GLY A 98 3.85 -13.54 2.82
N LEU A 99 3.55 -12.43 2.11
CA LEU A 99 3.05 -11.21 2.73
C LEU A 99 1.52 -11.23 2.82
N THR A 100 1.00 -10.63 3.89
CA THR A 100 -0.40 -10.23 4.04
C THR A 100 -0.42 -8.72 4.26
N ILE A 101 -0.95 -7.97 3.33
CA ILE A 101 -0.86 -6.51 3.26
C ILE A 101 -2.27 -5.92 3.39
N PRO A 102 -2.55 -5.09 4.42
CA PRO A 102 -3.86 -4.48 4.59
C PRO A 102 -4.10 -3.40 3.52
N LEU A 103 -5.29 -3.42 2.93
CA LEU A 103 -5.76 -2.43 1.94
C LEU A 103 -6.82 -1.51 2.52
N ALA A 104 -7.74 -2.06 3.32
CA ALA A 104 -8.80 -1.31 3.97
C ALA A 104 -9.21 -1.99 5.27
N SER A 105 -9.73 -1.20 6.21
CA SER A 105 -10.26 -1.67 7.49
C SER A 105 -11.74 -1.34 7.60
N TYR A 106 -12.52 -2.31 8.03
CA TYR A 106 -13.94 -2.19 8.24
C TYR A 106 -14.25 -2.48 9.71
N HIS A 107 -15.20 -1.75 10.25
CA HIS A 107 -15.66 -1.93 11.63
C HIS A 107 -17.11 -2.40 11.60
N PRO A 108 -17.37 -3.70 11.73
CA PRO A 108 -18.73 -4.20 11.86
C PRO A 108 -19.41 -3.58 13.08
N ALA A 109 -20.72 -3.40 13.02
CA ALA A 109 -21.49 -2.91 14.16
C ALA A 109 -21.56 -3.99 15.25
N GLY A 110 -21.19 -3.63 16.48
CA GLY A 110 -21.26 -4.50 17.65
C GLY A 110 -20.11 -4.25 18.63
N PRO A 111 -20.35 -4.39 19.95
CA PRO A 111 -19.33 -4.08 20.96
C PRO A 111 -18.11 -5.02 20.92
N ASP A 112 -18.29 -6.26 20.46
CA ASP A 112 -17.24 -7.28 20.39
C ASP A 112 -16.73 -7.52 18.96
N ALA A 113 -17.19 -6.73 17.99
CA ALA A 113 -16.81 -6.90 16.60
C ALA A 113 -15.39 -6.38 16.37
N GLY A 114 -14.42 -7.27 16.35
CA GLY A 114 -13.06 -6.96 15.93
C GLY A 114 -13.02 -6.38 14.52
N GLY A 115 -12.00 -5.54 14.23
CA GLY A 115 -11.82 -4.97 12.90
C GLY A 115 -11.62 -6.07 11.84
N VAL A 116 -12.27 -5.90 10.70
CA VAL A 116 -12.13 -6.76 9.53
C VAL A 116 -11.34 -6.02 8.48
N HIS A 117 -10.33 -6.66 7.90
CA HIS A 117 -9.45 -6.03 6.93
C HIS A 117 -9.56 -6.71 5.57
N LEU A 118 -9.72 -5.92 4.50
CA LEU A 118 -9.40 -6.38 3.15
C LEU A 118 -7.89 -6.45 3.05
N VAL A 119 -7.36 -7.59 2.65
CA VAL A 119 -5.92 -7.82 2.53
C VAL A 119 -5.56 -8.33 1.15
N ALA A 120 -4.41 -7.88 0.64
CA ALA A 120 -3.72 -8.49 -0.47
C ALA A 120 -2.66 -9.46 0.05
N ARG A 121 -2.61 -10.66 -0.52
CA ARG A 121 -1.68 -11.71 -0.13
C ARG A 121 -0.81 -12.11 -1.29
N THR A 122 0.47 -12.30 -1.03
CA THR A 122 1.38 -12.90 -1.99
C THR A 122 1.58 -14.38 -1.68
N ALA A 123 1.79 -15.18 -2.72
CA ALA A 123 2.03 -16.60 -2.56
C ALA A 123 3.24 -16.87 -1.65
N PRO A 124 3.24 -17.94 -0.87
CA PRO A 124 4.42 -18.34 -0.10
C PRO A 124 5.58 -18.75 -1.03
N ALA A 125 6.82 -18.69 -0.53
CA ALA A 125 8.03 -18.90 -1.34
C ALA A 125 8.09 -20.27 -2.02
N TRP A 126 7.51 -21.30 -1.40
CA TRP A 126 7.46 -22.66 -1.95
C TRP A 126 6.38 -22.85 -3.05
N ALA A 127 5.41 -21.93 -3.12
CA ALA A 127 4.38 -21.96 -4.14
C ALA A 127 4.86 -21.11 -5.32
N ALA A 128 5.33 -21.76 -6.37
CA ALA A 128 5.68 -21.10 -7.63
C ALA A 128 4.42 -20.59 -8.36
N ALA A 129 3.60 -19.81 -7.68
CA ALA A 129 2.25 -19.41 -8.10
C ALA A 129 2.25 -18.28 -9.14
N GLY A 130 3.25 -18.22 -10.02
CA GLY A 130 3.26 -17.32 -11.18
C GLY A 130 3.07 -15.84 -10.81
N GLN A 131 3.57 -15.42 -9.65
CA GLN A 131 3.41 -14.03 -9.19
C GLN A 131 1.93 -13.63 -9.00
N ARG A 132 1.07 -14.57 -8.59
CA ARG A 132 -0.33 -14.30 -8.29
C ARG A 132 -0.49 -13.58 -6.95
N ILE A 133 -1.52 -12.77 -6.87
CA ILE A 133 -1.95 -12.05 -5.68
C ILE A 133 -3.34 -12.59 -5.34
N SER A 134 -3.68 -12.78 -4.08
CA SER A 134 -5.05 -13.06 -3.68
C SER A 134 -5.60 -11.97 -2.77
N LEU A 135 -6.85 -11.58 -3.00
CA LEU A 135 -7.62 -10.71 -2.11
C LEU A 135 -8.43 -11.57 -1.15
N ALA A 136 -8.32 -11.30 0.13
CA ALA A 136 -9.04 -12.03 1.16
C ALA A 136 -9.50 -11.09 2.28
N LEU A 137 -10.36 -11.58 3.18
CA LEU A 137 -10.67 -10.91 4.44
C LEU A 137 -9.84 -11.52 5.57
N TRP A 138 -9.35 -10.66 6.42
CA TRP A 138 -8.69 -11.01 7.67
C TRP A 138 -9.47 -10.41 8.84
N ALA A 139 -9.97 -11.25 9.75
CA ALA A 139 -10.80 -10.86 10.90
C ALA A 139 -10.15 -11.26 12.24
N GLY A 140 -8.82 -11.35 12.28
CA GLY A 140 -8.08 -11.69 13.50
C GLY A 140 -7.30 -13.00 13.40
N PRO A 141 -6.54 -13.36 14.47
CA PRO A 141 -5.82 -14.63 14.56
C PRO A 141 -6.80 -15.79 14.42
N GLY A 142 -6.52 -16.73 13.53
CA GLY A 142 -7.41 -17.86 13.26
C GLY A 142 -8.42 -17.60 12.13
N SER A 143 -8.47 -16.41 11.55
CA SER A 143 -9.21 -16.15 10.31
C SER A 143 -8.81 -17.17 9.26
N ARG A 144 -9.69 -18.08 8.96
CA ARG A 144 -9.59 -18.89 7.75
C ARG A 144 -10.18 -18.07 6.62
N GLY A 145 -9.56 -18.11 5.45
CA GLY A 145 -10.16 -17.54 4.25
C GLY A 145 -11.62 -17.97 4.20
N GLY A 146 -12.53 -17.03 3.84
CA GLY A 146 -13.93 -17.38 3.68
C GLY A 146 -14.07 -18.57 2.74
N PRO A 147 -15.28 -19.12 2.55
CA PRO A 147 -15.55 -20.19 1.61
C PRO A 147 -15.35 -19.69 0.19
N GLY A 148 -14.09 -19.58 -0.20
CA GLY A 148 -13.64 -19.31 -1.55
C GLY A 148 -13.37 -20.60 -2.29
N PRO A 149 -13.21 -20.56 -3.62
CA PRO A 149 -12.95 -21.75 -4.43
C PRO A 149 -11.63 -22.46 -4.06
N HIS A 150 -10.78 -21.84 -3.26
CA HIS A 150 -9.49 -22.37 -2.83
C HIS A 150 -9.32 -22.25 -1.30
N PRO A 151 -9.86 -23.19 -0.49
CA PRO A 151 -9.67 -23.16 0.96
C PRO A 151 -8.18 -23.33 1.28
N HIS A 152 -7.61 -22.32 1.91
CA HIS A 152 -6.24 -22.39 2.39
C HIS A 152 -6.21 -23.24 3.68
N PRO A 153 -5.40 -24.30 3.74
CA PRO A 153 -5.35 -25.20 4.89
C PRO A 153 -4.73 -24.57 6.14
N HIS A 154 -4.09 -23.41 6.00
CA HIS A 154 -3.43 -22.72 7.11
C HIS A 154 -4.09 -21.37 7.40
N PRO A 155 -4.14 -20.97 8.71
CA PRO A 155 -4.62 -19.64 9.08
C PRO A 155 -3.76 -18.57 8.41
N HIS A 156 -4.41 -17.50 7.96
CA HIS A 156 -3.72 -16.40 7.32
C HIS A 156 -2.78 -15.70 8.31
N PRO A 157 -1.52 -15.44 7.94
CA PRO A 157 -0.63 -14.70 8.80
C PRO A 157 -1.20 -13.29 9.07
N ARG A 158 -0.85 -12.76 10.23
CA ARG A 158 -1.23 -11.40 10.60
C ARG A 158 -0.75 -10.40 9.53
N PRO A 159 -1.55 -9.36 9.22
CA PRO A 159 -1.13 -8.30 8.31
C PRO A 159 0.23 -7.71 8.68
N ASP A 160 1.08 -7.50 7.69
CA ASP A 160 2.45 -7.02 7.89
C ASP A 160 2.43 -5.53 8.28
N ARG A 161 3.03 -5.20 9.42
CA ARG A 161 3.07 -3.84 9.95
C ARG A 161 3.93 -2.88 9.13
N ARG A 162 4.82 -3.39 8.27
CA ARG A 162 5.72 -2.58 7.44
C ARG A 162 5.09 -2.11 6.14
N PHE A 163 4.04 -2.79 5.70
CA PHE A 163 3.39 -2.52 4.43
C PHE A 163 1.92 -2.18 4.68
N ARG A 164 1.64 -0.89 4.83
CA ARG A 164 0.35 -0.34 5.23
C ARG A 164 -0.33 0.35 4.05
N LEU A 165 -0.78 -0.45 3.04
CA LEU A 165 -1.50 0.10 1.89
C LEU A 165 -2.90 0.62 2.26
N ASP A 166 -3.41 0.29 3.41
CA ASP A 166 -4.62 0.89 3.99
C ASP A 166 -4.47 2.39 4.27
N LEU A 167 -3.25 2.87 4.52
CA LEU A 167 -2.92 4.28 4.65
C LEU A 167 -2.57 4.96 3.32
N HIS A 168 -2.39 4.17 2.26
CA HIS A 168 -1.92 4.60 0.95
C HIS A 168 -2.92 4.22 -0.15
N ARG A 169 -4.19 4.64 0.00
CA ARG A 169 -5.25 4.28 -0.97
C ARG A 169 -4.92 4.70 -2.41
N HIS A 170 -4.18 5.77 -2.60
CA HIS A 170 -3.72 6.24 -3.91
C HIS A 170 -2.86 5.21 -4.68
N LEU A 171 -2.38 4.16 -4.02
CA LEU A 171 -1.58 3.09 -4.62
C LEU A 171 -2.41 1.90 -5.12
N TRP A 172 -3.75 1.91 -4.91
CA TRP A 172 -4.60 0.79 -5.31
C TRP A 172 -6.08 1.16 -5.57
N ASP A 173 -6.56 2.30 -5.07
CA ASP A 173 -7.94 2.76 -5.23
C ASP A 173 -8.01 3.82 -6.32
N ALA A 174 -8.76 3.55 -7.39
CA ALA A 174 -8.87 4.45 -8.53
C ALA A 174 -9.42 5.85 -8.19
N ARG A 175 -10.23 5.96 -7.13
CA ARG A 175 -10.74 7.27 -6.66
C ARG A 175 -9.63 8.16 -6.10
N SER A 176 -8.61 7.55 -5.53
CA SER A 176 -7.49 8.25 -4.89
C SER A 176 -6.22 8.25 -5.74
N ALA A 177 -6.24 7.63 -6.93
CA ALA A 177 -5.04 7.52 -7.78
C ALA A 177 -4.49 8.89 -8.23
N GLY A 178 -5.35 9.92 -8.31
CA GLY A 178 -4.94 11.29 -8.59
C GLY A 178 -3.98 11.89 -7.55
N ASP A 179 -4.05 11.40 -6.31
CA ASP A 179 -3.19 11.86 -5.21
C ASP A 179 -1.74 11.36 -5.36
N LEU A 180 -1.49 10.39 -6.24
CA LEU A 180 -0.14 9.82 -6.42
C LEU A 180 0.87 10.89 -6.82
N ARG A 181 0.50 11.76 -7.75
CA ARG A 181 1.38 12.80 -8.28
C ARG A 181 1.78 13.84 -7.21
N PRO A 182 0.84 14.52 -6.51
CA PRO A 182 1.21 15.48 -5.46
C PRO A 182 1.92 14.78 -4.28
N ARG A 183 1.48 13.60 -3.88
CA ARG A 183 2.10 12.88 -2.75
C ARG A 183 3.53 12.41 -3.05
N SER A 184 3.84 12.05 -4.29
CA SER A 184 5.20 11.73 -4.72
C SER A 184 6.12 12.94 -4.88
N GLY A 185 5.58 14.16 -4.82
CA GLY A 185 6.32 15.39 -5.08
C GLY A 185 6.54 15.70 -6.55
N ALA A 186 5.93 14.94 -7.47
CA ALA A 186 6.12 15.14 -8.90
C ALA A 186 5.57 16.46 -9.43
N ASP A 187 4.70 17.12 -8.69
CA ASP A 187 4.18 18.46 -9.03
C ASP A 187 5.23 19.56 -8.83
N SER A 188 6.22 19.32 -8.01
CA SER A 188 7.27 20.29 -7.69
C SER A 188 8.40 20.29 -8.72
N TRP A 189 8.34 19.39 -9.73
CA TRP A 189 9.38 19.24 -10.72
C TRP A 189 8.91 19.74 -12.08
N PRO A 190 9.68 20.62 -12.72
CA PRO A 190 9.44 20.94 -14.12
C PRO A 190 9.56 19.66 -14.94
N ALA A 191 8.68 19.49 -15.91
CA ALA A 191 8.68 18.33 -16.80
C ALA A 191 10.07 18.19 -17.48
N GLY A 192 10.79 17.10 -17.14
CA GLY A 192 12.11 16.82 -17.70
C GLY A 192 13.30 17.52 -17.05
N GLY A 193 13.07 18.32 -15.99
CA GLY A 193 14.16 18.94 -15.24
C GLY A 193 14.81 18.01 -14.20
N PRO A 194 16.07 18.28 -13.79
CA PRO A 194 16.66 17.60 -12.66
C PRO A 194 15.90 17.95 -11.38
N PRO A 195 15.90 17.05 -10.36
CA PRO A 195 15.32 17.36 -9.07
C PRO A 195 15.97 18.63 -8.48
N PRO A 196 15.20 19.46 -7.73
CA PRO A 196 15.78 20.63 -7.07
C PRO A 196 16.98 20.21 -6.21
N ALA A 197 18.06 20.99 -6.29
CA ALA A 197 19.34 20.69 -5.63
C ALA A 197 19.25 20.56 -4.09
N ASP A 198 18.21 21.12 -3.47
CA ASP A 198 18.05 21.21 -2.02
C ASP A 198 17.05 20.19 -1.44
N GLN A 199 16.86 19.02 -2.06
CA GLN A 199 15.87 18.04 -1.59
C GLN A 199 16.27 17.30 -0.30
N ASP A 200 17.50 17.37 0.11
CA ASP A 200 18.01 16.80 1.36
C ASP A 200 18.92 17.79 2.10
N PRO A 201 18.38 18.90 2.64
CA PRO A 201 19.18 19.93 3.28
C PRO A 201 19.91 19.42 4.53
N ALA A 202 19.49 18.31 5.11
CA ALA A 202 20.12 17.70 6.28
C ALA A 202 21.08 16.56 5.96
N GLY A 203 21.26 16.19 4.67
CA GLY A 203 22.13 15.08 4.26
C GLY A 203 21.72 13.72 4.85
N VAL A 204 20.43 13.56 5.16
CA VAL A 204 19.92 12.35 5.84
C VAL A 204 19.68 11.18 4.89
N VAL A 205 19.62 11.45 3.59
CA VAL A 205 19.39 10.42 2.57
C VAL A 205 20.74 9.91 2.07
N PRO A 206 20.98 8.60 2.12
CA PRO A 206 22.19 8.02 1.55
C PRO A 206 22.37 8.38 0.07
N ALA A 207 23.60 8.68 -0.33
CA ALA A 207 23.93 9.00 -1.71
C ALA A 207 23.39 7.94 -2.69
N GLY A 208 22.82 8.38 -3.80
CA GLY A 208 22.22 7.52 -4.82
C GLY A 208 20.77 7.07 -4.52
N LEU A 209 20.13 7.63 -3.49
CA LEU A 209 18.69 7.49 -3.26
C LEU A 209 17.98 8.81 -3.58
N ASP A 210 17.21 8.80 -4.68
CA ASP A 210 16.34 9.92 -5.00
C ASP A 210 15.07 9.83 -4.14
N CYS A 211 14.96 10.70 -3.15
CA CYS A 211 13.81 10.78 -2.25
C CYS A 211 13.28 12.21 -2.21
N ALA A 212 11.96 12.35 -2.27
CA ALA A 212 11.30 13.64 -2.15
C ALA A 212 11.22 14.08 -0.66
N VAL A 213 12.38 14.38 -0.05
CA VAL A 213 12.51 14.69 1.40
C VAL A 213 11.59 15.83 1.81
N HIS A 214 11.45 16.85 0.96
CA HIS A 214 10.58 17.99 1.19
C HIS A 214 9.09 17.62 1.35
N ARG A 215 8.69 16.42 0.90
CA ARG A 215 7.31 15.92 1.06
C ARG A 215 7.11 15.09 2.33
N TRP A 216 8.17 14.69 3.01
CA TRP A 216 8.07 13.76 4.13
C TRP A 216 7.23 14.29 5.28
N ALA A 217 7.36 15.58 5.63
CA ALA A 217 6.57 16.18 6.69
C ALA A 217 5.06 16.16 6.35
N ALA A 218 4.70 16.59 5.13
CA ALA A 218 3.32 16.59 4.66
C ALA A 218 2.74 15.16 4.56
N GLU A 219 3.53 14.21 4.09
CA GLU A 219 3.13 12.80 4.01
C GLU A 219 2.94 12.20 5.41
N ALA A 220 3.84 12.49 6.34
CA ALA A 220 3.73 12.05 7.72
C ALA A 220 2.45 12.58 8.39
N GLU A 221 2.10 13.83 8.13
CA GLU A 221 0.88 14.45 8.64
C GLU A 221 -0.39 13.77 8.09
N ILE A 222 -0.40 13.46 6.78
CA ILE A 222 -1.50 12.71 6.15
C ILE A 222 -1.66 11.34 6.81
N LEU A 223 -0.57 10.61 7.00
CA LEU A 223 -0.57 9.28 7.59
C LEU A 223 -1.01 9.30 9.05
N LEU A 224 -0.52 10.25 9.85
CA LEU A 224 -0.92 10.43 11.26
C LEU A 224 -2.42 10.76 11.38
N ARG A 225 -2.92 11.61 10.48
CA ARG A 225 -4.35 11.93 10.42
C ARG A 225 -5.19 10.72 10.04
N ALA A 226 -4.73 9.96 9.05
CA ALA A 226 -5.41 8.73 8.63
C ALA A 226 -5.48 7.68 9.75
N GLU A 227 -4.49 7.62 10.61
CA GLU A 227 -4.48 6.76 11.80
C GLU A 227 -5.28 7.32 13.00
N GLY A 228 -5.82 8.52 12.88
CA GLY A 228 -6.56 9.18 13.96
C GLY A 228 -5.67 9.66 15.12
N ARG A 229 -4.36 9.70 14.94
CA ARG A 229 -3.38 10.08 15.97
C ARG A 229 -3.15 11.56 16.09
N ALA A 230 -3.29 12.30 15.01
CA ALA A 230 -3.25 13.76 15.05
C ALA A 230 -4.34 14.34 15.96
N GLU A 231 -5.40 13.56 16.22
CA GLU A 231 -6.56 13.91 17.05
C GLU A 231 -6.52 13.29 18.47
N GLY A 232 -5.38 12.71 18.90
CA GLY A 232 -5.24 12.15 20.25
C GLY A 232 -5.99 10.84 20.50
N ARG A 233 -6.48 10.16 19.47
CA ARG A 233 -7.11 8.85 19.60
C ARG A 233 -6.06 7.76 19.84
N ALA A 234 -5.96 7.29 21.06
CA ALA A 234 -5.17 6.12 21.42
C ALA A 234 -5.91 4.87 20.95
N GLY A 235 -5.29 4.08 20.08
CA GLY A 235 -5.83 2.76 19.72
C GLY A 235 -5.79 2.45 18.23
N GLY A 236 -4.63 2.26 17.69
CA GLY A 236 -4.41 1.70 16.36
C GLY A 236 -3.15 0.85 16.35
N TRP A 237 -2.88 0.15 15.32
CA TRP A 237 -1.77 -0.79 15.06
C TRP A 237 -0.34 -0.24 15.25
N ALA A 238 -0.12 0.56 16.18
CA ALA A 238 0.82 1.66 16.28
C ALA A 238 2.02 1.45 17.15
N ASP A 239 2.54 0.24 17.31
CA ASP A 239 3.79 0.00 18.07
C ASP A 239 5.06 0.59 17.42
N GLY A 240 4.92 1.36 16.34
CA GLY A 240 6.03 2.09 15.70
C GLY A 240 5.92 3.61 15.75
N TRP A 241 4.86 4.15 16.37
CA TRP A 241 4.51 5.57 16.29
C TRP A 241 4.36 6.18 17.68
N ALA A 242 5.42 6.43 18.37
CA ALA A 242 5.37 7.11 19.68
C ALA A 242 5.45 8.62 19.50
N GLY A 243 4.44 9.35 20.00
CA GLY A 243 4.54 10.80 20.27
C GLY A 243 4.76 11.71 19.04
N GLY A 244 3.99 11.55 17.96
CA GLY A 244 4.13 12.41 16.77
C GLY A 244 5.40 12.18 15.96
N ALA A 245 6.05 11.05 16.12
CA ALA A 245 7.24 10.66 15.37
C ALA A 245 6.94 9.54 14.39
N MET A 246 7.49 9.64 13.17
CA MET A 246 7.39 8.63 12.12
C MET A 246 8.76 8.11 11.73
N ALA A 247 8.93 6.79 11.59
CA ALA A 247 10.14 6.20 11.08
C ALA A 247 10.07 6.02 9.56
N VAL A 248 10.92 6.70 8.82
CA VAL A 248 11.13 6.50 7.39
C VAL A 248 12.28 5.51 7.21
N ARG A 249 12.00 4.38 6.56
CA ARG A 249 13.01 3.37 6.29
C ARG A 249 13.67 3.63 4.94
N LEU A 250 14.97 3.93 4.96
CA LEU A 250 15.77 4.18 3.77
C LEU A 250 16.48 2.92 3.24
N GLY A 251 16.57 1.87 4.06
CA GLY A 251 17.24 0.64 3.70
C GLY A 251 17.12 -0.43 4.78
N PRO A 252 17.77 -1.60 4.61
CA PRO A 252 17.70 -2.70 5.58
C PRO A 252 18.19 -2.30 6.98
N ARG A 253 19.17 -1.40 7.05
CA ARG A 253 19.83 -0.96 8.30
C ARG A 253 19.72 0.54 8.54
N SER A 254 19.10 1.31 7.63
CA SER A 254 19.01 2.77 7.70
C SER A 254 17.58 3.20 7.89
N ARG A 255 17.34 4.02 8.91
CA ARG A 255 16.05 4.66 9.18
C ARG A 255 16.26 6.09 9.66
N VAL A 256 15.35 6.97 9.30
CA VAL A 256 15.25 8.34 9.82
C VAL A 256 13.97 8.45 10.62
N VAL A 257 14.02 9.12 11.75
CA VAL A 257 12.85 9.41 12.56
C VAL A 257 12.46 10.88 12.34
N LEU A 258 11.30 11.08 11.73
CA LEU A 258 10.67 12.39 11.60
C LEU A 258 9.91 12.70 12.88
N ARG A 259 10.16 13.86 13.46
CA ARG A 259 9.36 14.41 14.54
C ARG A 259 8.59 15.60 13.99
N LEU A 260 7.27 15.54 14.07
CA LEU A 260 6.41 16.67 13.71
C LEU A 260 6.28 17.56 14.94
N THR A 261 6.88 18.74 14.87
CA THR A 261 6.65 19.79 15.85
C THR A 261 5.48 20.64 15.38
N PRO A 262 4.47 20.92 16.22
CA PRO A 262 3.44 21.88 15.86
C PRO A 262 4.10 23.22 15.51
N VAL A 263 3.78 23.78 14.36
CA VAL A 263 4.13 25.16 14.07
C VAL A 263 3.32 26.01 15.04
N PRO A 264 3.95 26.84 15.91
CA PRO A 264 3.19 27.75 16.75
C PRO A 264 2.31 28.60 15.83
N ALA A 265 1.02 28.69 16.16
CA ALA A 265 0.12 29.60 15.45
C ALA A 265 0.77 30.99 15.51
N ALA A 266 1.15 31.51 14.34
CA ALA A 266 1.59 32.90 14.27
C ALA A 266 0.46 33.74 14.88
N GLU A 267 0.79 34.48 15.94
CA GLU A 267 -0.12 35.42 16.56
C GLU A 267 -0.69 36.28 15.43
N ALA A 268 -2.00 36.12 15.19
CA ALA A 268 -2.72 37.02 14.31
C ALA A 268 -2.56 38.40 14.92
N GLY A 269 -1.61 39.14 14.39
CA GLY A 269 -1.32 40.51 14.83
C GLY A 269 -2.57 41.36 14.67
N SER A 270 -2.85 42.04 15.73
CA SER A 270 -3.88 43.08 15.92
C SER A 270 -3.81 44.16 14.86
#